data_a73c30b4b5c9c552d9f2ebd4bd45a473
#
_entry.id   a73c30b4b5c9c552d9f2ebd4bd45a473
#
_cell.length_a   1.000
_cell.length_b   1.000
_cell.length_c   1.000
_cell.angle_alpha   90.00
_cell.angle_beta   90.00
_cell.angle_gamma   90.00
#
_symmetry.space_group_name_H-M   'P 1'
#
loop_
_entity.id
_entity.type
_entity.pdbx_description
1 polymer ?
#
loop_
_entity_poly.entity_id
_entity_poly.type
_entity_poly.pdbx_seq_one_letter_code
_entity_poly.pdbx_strand_id
1 'polypeptide(L)'
;MYESGLKVPLIIYFPPKWRHLAKVSSGKEYGLINFTDLAPTVLSLAGVRPPKHMQGNAIYGKFVNKGKREMQFALASNQLHHFMPVRAVTDGRFKYIRSYIPYRQFALRNYYQWGMPSNQVWDELILKGGGNPEWGQPFQSHPAEMLFDLEKDPDELHDLSGVSEYEGVLCKMRQALSAHIRVTTDLGFFLPDSRIGHILYEKVRQERYPLAELYALVEMVGTATIDLLPVLEEAITSSLPEMRFWGVVGYAKLAKEKRIRTCPQALLALIYDTNPYIASEAAYAISYLGRYQKGITRLLTPTLEKNRKIGYSSLECLSLDPEMREYIRPFIPELKEAAETLPHVENEDAGFMARGILVNLGEMDIKELYGAEAYEKGLKLNHTRRAMLPLPN
;
A
#
# COMPACT_ATOMS: atom_id res chain seq x y z
N MET A 1 -4.69 4.84 -2.35
CA MET A 1 -5.85 5.24 -1.52
C MET A 1 -6.54 6.51 -2.04
N TYR A 2 -6.32 6.85 -3.30
CA TYR A 2 -6.92 8.02 -3.97
C TYR A 2 -8.38 7.76 -4.39
N GLU A 3 -9.17 8.83 -4.58
CA GLU A 3 -10.58 8.75 -5.00
C GLU A 3 -10.75 7.98 -6.31
N SER A 4 -9.80 8.12 -7.23
CA SER A 4 -9.79 7.35 -8.49
C SER A 4 -9.89 5.84 -8.31
N GLY A 5 -9.43 5.31 -7.16
CA GLY A 5 -9.51 3.89 -6.81
C GLY A 5 -10.60 3.55 -5.79
N LEU A 6 -11.10 4.53 -5.04
CA LEU A 6 -12.05 4.30 -3.94
C LEU A 6 -13.47 4.71 -4.29
N LYS A 7 -13.65 5.81 -5.03
CA LYS A 7 -14.95 6.34 -5.39
C LYS A 7 -15.48 5.64 -6.64
N VAL A 8 -16.51 4.83 -6.44
CA VAL A 8 -17.16 4.06 -7.51
C VAL A 8 -18.62 4.47 -7.64
N PRO A 9 -19.21 4.43 -8.85
CA PRO A 9 -20.61 4.72 -9.04
C PRO A 9 -21.48 3.65 -8.38
N LEU A 10 -22.53 4.08 -7.68
CA LEU A 10 -23.56 3.22 -7.13
C LEU A 10 -24.93 3.64 -7.69
N ILE A 11 -25.59 2.73 -8.40
CA ILE A 11 -26.93 2.95 -8.95
C ILE A 11 -27.88 1.96 -8.30
N ILE A 12 -28.97 2.46 -7.71
CA ILE A 12 -30.01 1.64 -7.08
C ILE A 12 -31.32 1.91 -7.80
N TYR A 13 -31.89 0.84 -8.36
CA TYR A 13 -33.20 0.87 -9.01
C TYR A 13 -34.24 0.17 -8.15
N PHE A 14 -35.34 0.86 -7.87
CA PHE A 14 -36.52 0.29 -7.21
C PHE A 14 -37.61 0.05 -8.24
N PRO A 15 -37.97 -1.21 -8.52
CA PRO A 15 -39.12 -1.55 -9.38
C PRO A 15 -40.41 -0.91 -8.84
N PRO A 16 -41.45 -0.69 -9.69
CA PRO A 16 -42.69 0.00 -9.27
C PRO A 16 -43.30 -0.56 -7.98
N LYS A 17 -43.33 -1.87 -7.81
CA LYS A 17 -43.81 -2.57 -6.60
C LYS A 17 -43.08 -2.15 -5.32
N TRP A 18 -41.79 -1.83 -5.41
CA TRP A 18 -40.91 -1.54 -4.28
C TRP A 18 -40.49 -0.07 -4.19
N ARG A 19 -41.07 0.80 -5.05
CA ARG A 19 -40.70 2.24 -5.11
C ARG A 19 -40.94 2.95 -3.79
N HIS A 20 -41.89 2.49 -2.97
CA HIS A 20 -42.16 3.03 -1.63
C HIS A 20 -40.98 2.86 -0.63
N LEU A 21 -40.02 2.01 -0.93
CA LEU A 21 -38.78 1.82 -0.14
C LEU A 21 -37.69 2.84 -0.50
N ALA A 22 -37.82 3.52 -1.63
CA ALA A 22 -36.89 4.58 -2.04
C ALA A 22 -37.10 5.83 -1.18
N LYS A 23 -36.01 6.46 -0.72
CA LYS A 23 -36.08 7.73 0.02
C LYS A 23 -36.43 8.89 -0.88
N VAL A 24 -36.02 8.81 -2.14
CA VAL A 24 -36.28 9.81 -3.19
C VAL A 24 -36.85 9.13 -4.44
N SER A 25 -37.74 9.78 -5.16
CA SER A 25 -38.34 9.19 -6.36
C SER A 25 -37.37 9.05 -7.53
N SER A 26 -36.41 9.95 -7.65
CA SER A 26 -35.28 9.93 -8.58
C SER A 26 -34.25 10.97 -8.15
N GLY A 27 -32.98 10.82 -8.57
CA GLY A 27 -31.95 11.81 -8.34
C GLY A 27 -30.69 11.25 -7.70
N LYS A 28 -29.83 12.15 -7.27
CA LYS A 28 -28.58 11.81 -6.57
C LYS A 28 -28.80 11.88 -5.07
N GLU A 29 -28.32 10.87 -4.34
CA GLU A 29 -28.20 10.89 -2.90
C GLU A 29 -26.77 11.25 -2.53
N TYR A 30 -26.59 12.28 -1.72
CA TYR A 30 -25.29 12.75 -1.27
C TYR A 30 -25.06 12.24 0.16
N GLY A 31 -24.24 11.22 0.30
CA GLY A 31 -23.88 10.68 1.59
C GLY A 31 -22.65 9.76 1.49
N LEU A 32 -21.98 9.60 2.62
CA LEU A 32 -20.87 8.65 2.71
C LEU A 32 -21.44 7.23 2.77
N ILE A 33 -21.39 6.51 1.65
CA ILE A 33 -21.83 5.12 1.51
C ILE A 33 -20.62 4.25 1.24
N ASN A 34 -20.58 3.09 1.88
CA ASN A 34 -19.49 2.13 1.78
C ASN A 34 -20.04 0.75 1.39
N PHE A 35 -19.24 -0.11 0.79
CA PHE A 35 -19.64 -1.48 0.44
C PHE A 35 -20.07 -2.31 1.65
N THR A 36 -19.55 -2.03 2.85
CA THR A 36 -20.02 -2.65 4.09
C THR A 36 -21.49 -2.37 4.37
N ASP A 37 -22.10 -1.32 3.76
CA ASP A 37 -23.50 -0.95 3.92
C ASP A 37 -24.45 -1.81 3.05
N LEU A 38 -23.94 -2.49 2.05
CA LEU A 38 -24.76 -3.25 1.10
C LEU A 38 -25.43 -4.45 1.78
N ALA A 39 -24.68 -5.26 2.52
CA ALA A 39 -25.22 -6.43 3.20
C ALA A 39 -26.33 -6.09 4.23
N PRO A 40 -26.13 -5.15 5.17
CA PRO A 40 -27.20 -4.74 6.08
C PRO A 40 -28.37 -4.08 5.35
N THR A 41 -28.14 -3.42 4.22
CA THR A 41 -29.23 -2.85 3.39
C THR A 41 -30.09 -3.95 2.77
N VAL A 42 -29.48 -5.00 2.21
CA VAL A 42 -30.23 -6.16 1.66
C VAL A 42 -31.09 -6.81 2.75
N LEU A 43 -30.53 -7.06 3.93
CA LEU A 43 -31.29 -7.60 5.06
C LEU A 43 -32.46 -6.68 5.47
N SER A 44 -32.19 -5.39 5.55
CA SER A 44 -33.20 -4.37 5.90
C SER A 44 -34.34 -4.30 4.89
N LEU A 45 -34.03 -4.38 3.59
CA LEU A 45 -35.05 -4.45 2.52
C LEU A 45 -35.89 -5.73 2.60
N ALA A 46 -35.27 -6.84 2.97
CA ALA A 46 -35.97 -8.12 3.23
C ALA A 46 -36.77 -8.16 4.54
N GLY A 47 -36.76 -7.08 5.34
CA GLY A 47 -37.43 -7.02 6.63
C GLY A 47 -36.69 -7.74 7.76
N VAL A 48 -35.46 -8.19 7.51
CA VAL A 48 -34.59 -8.89 8.47
C VAL A 48 -33.71 -7.87 9.18
N ARG A 49 -33.62 -7.95 10.51
CA ARG A 49 -32.72 -7.07 11.27
C ARG A 49 -31.27 -7.46 11.06
N PRO A 50 -30.41 -6.52 10.61
CA PRO A 50 -28.98 -6.78 10.48
C PRO A 50 -28.37 -7.20 11.83
N PRO A 51 -27.52 -8.23 11.88
CA PRO A 51 -26.80 -8.63 13.07
C PRO A 51 -25.88 -7.52 13.61
N LYS A 52 -25.69 -7.47 14.92
CA LYS A 52 -24.91 -6.41 15.60
C LYS A 52 -23.42 -6.40 15.21
N HIS A 53 -22.88 -7.51 14.73
CA HIS A 53 -21.48 -7.59 14.28
C HIS A 53 -21.23 -6.97 12.89
N MET A 54 -22.27 -6.64 12.14
CA MET A 54 -22.12 -5.93 10.87
C MET A 54 -21.72 -4.48 11.15
N GLN A 55 -20.58 -4.06 10.57
CA GLN A 55 -20.03 -2.70 10.74
C GLN A 55 -20.75 -1.66 9.87
N GLY A 56 -21.36 -2.09 8.75
CA GLY A 56 -22.09 -1.21 7.84
C GLY A 56 -23.47 -0.82 8.37
N ASN A 57 -24.04 0.23 7.75
CA ASN A 57 -25.36 0.76 8.05
C ASN A 57 -26.34 0.46 6.92
N ALA A 58 -27.55 -0.02 7.25
CA ALA A 58 -28.60 -0.12 6.25
C ALA A 58 -29.02 1.29 5.77
N ILE A 59 -28.95 1.52 4.47
CA ILE A 59 -29.33 2.79 3.83
C ILE A 59 -30.78 2.81 3.34
N TYR A 60 -31.38 1.64 3.13
CA TYR A 60 -32.78 1.45 2.74
C TYR A 60 -33.47 0.35 3.55
N GLY A 61 -34.80 0.33 3.52
CA GLY A 61 -35.62 -0.72 4.14
C GLY A 61 -36.05 -0.39 5.58
N LYS A 62 -36.52 -1.43 6.30
CA LYS A 62 -37.15 -1.30 7.64
C LYS A 62 -36.18 -0.84 8.73
N PHE A 63 -34.90 -1.19 8.61
CA PHE A 63 -33.89 -1.00 9.64
C PHE A 63 -32.83 0.04 9.25
N VAL A 64 -33.22 1.05 8.51
CA VAL A 64 -32.34 2.17 8.10
C VAL A 64 -31.75 2.83 9.34
N ASN A 65 -30.44 3.03 9.33
CA ASN A 65 -29.79 3.89 10.31
C ASN A 65 -30.07 5.36 9.95
N LYS A 66 -30.72 6.08 10.85
CA LYS A 66 -31.08 7.50 10.64
C LYS A 66 -29.93 8.46 10.94
N GLY A 67 -28.85 7.98 11.54
CA GLY A 67 -27.64 8.78 11.78
C GLY A 67 -26.90 9.08 10.46
N LYS A 68 -26.48 10.33 10.27
CA LYS A 68 -25.58 10.69 9.17
C LYS A 68 -24.18 10.15 9.48
N ARG A 69 -23.56 9.44 8.53
CA ARG A 69 -22.15 9.09 8.65
C ARG A 69 -21.32 10.36 8.46
N GLU A 70 -20.55 10.72 9.47
CA GLU A 70 -19.70 11.92 9.43
C GLU A 70 -18.34 11.63 8.79
N MET A 71 -17.84 10.40 8.94
CA MET A 71 -16.55 9.99 8.39
C MET A 71 -16.62 8.58 7.81
N GLN A 72 -15.82 8.37 6.78
CA GLN A 72 -15.63 7.08 6.15
C GLN A 72 -14.15 6.72 6.12
N PHE A 73 -13.86 5.45 6.38
CA PHE A 73 -12.50 4.93 6.47
C PHE A 73 -12.25 3.94 5.35
N ALA A 74 -11.00 3.95 4.86
CA ALA A 74 -10.51 2.99 3.89
C ALA A 74 -9.16 2.44 4.33
N LEU A 75 -8.88 1.20 3.94
CA LEU A 75 -7.66 0.51 4.30
C LEU A 75 -7.10 -0.31 3.14
N ALA A 76 -5.78 -0.34 3.06
CA ALA A 76 -5.01 -1.32 2.32
C ALA A 76 -3.82 -1.75 3.18
N SER A 77 -3.46 -3.02 3.16
CA SER A 77 -2.29 -3.52 3.89
C SER A 77 -1.26 -4.14 2.96
N ASN A 78 -1.71 -4.69 1.85
CA ASN A 78 -0.84 -5.26 0.83
C ASN A 78 -1.21 -4.72 -0.54
N GLN A 79 -0.19 -4.53 -1.36
CA GLN A 79 -0.32 -4.42 -2.79
C GLN A 79 0.29 -5.70 -3.37
N LEU A 80 -0.56 -6.71 -3.60
CA LEU A 80 -0.14 -8.09 -3.87
C LEU A 80 0.82 -8.60 -2.75
N HIS A 81 2.10 -8.84 -3.08
CA HIS A 81 3.09 -9.30 -2.11
C HIS A 81 3.85 -8.18 -1.40
N HIS A 82 3.64 -6.93 -1.79
CA HIS A 82 4.25 -5.81 -1.10
C HIS A 82 3.43 -5.46 0.14
N PHE A 83 4.01 -5.63 1.32
CA PHE A 83 3.40 -5.21 2.57
C PHE A 83 3.58 -3.70 2.73
N MET A 84 2.52 -2.96 2.48
CA MET A 84 2.51 -1.49 2.49
C MET A 84 1.20 -0.98 3.11
N PRO A 85 1.08 -0.99 4.43
CA PRO A 85 -0.11 -0.52 5.10
C PRO A 85 -0.36 0.97 4.85
N VAL A 86 -1.56 1.27 4.35
CA VAL A 86 -2.06 2.62 4.12
C VAL A 86 -3.48 2.69 4.68
N ARG A 87 -3.83 3.80 5.30
CA ARG A 87 -5.17 4.08 5.80
C ARG A 87 -5.63 5.44 5.31
N ALA A 88 -6.91 5.59 5.09
CA ALA A 88 -7.50 6.88 4.78
C ALA A 88 -8.79 7.12 5.54
N VAL A 89 -9.09 8.40 5.78
CA VAL A 89 -10.36 8.86 6.31
C VAL A 89 -10.83 10.07 5.53
N THR A 90 -12.15 10.16 5.27
CA THR A 90 -12.77 11.32 4.63
C THR A 90 -14.06 11.70 5.34
N ASP A 91 -14.36 13.02 5.40
CA ASP A 91 -15.66 13.54 5.83
C ASP A 91 -16.54 13.90 4.62
N GLY A 92 -16.08 13.58 3.41
CA GLY A 92 -16.74 13.89 2.15
C GLY A 92 -16.19 15.11 1.43
N ARG A 93 -15.52 16.02 2.15
CA ARG A 93 -14.79 17.16 1.59
C ARG A 93 -13.28 16.97 1.76
N PHE A 94 -12.81 16.80 2.98
CA PHE A 94 -11.41 16.56 3.23
C PHE A 94 -11.10 15.07 3.27
N LYS A 95 -9.94 14.70 2.75
CA LYS A 95 -9.43 13.34 2.80
C LYS A 95 -8.00 13.34 3.32
N TYR A 96 -7.79 12.55 4.36
CA TYR A 96 -6.49 12.31 4.94
C TYR A 96 -6.04 10.89 4.62
N ILE A 97 -4.80 10.77 4.13
CA ILE A 97 -4.16 9.48 3.83
C ILE A 97 -2.94 9.35 4.72
N ARG A 98 -2.80 8.21 5.39
CA ARG A 98 -1.65 7.84 6.21
C ARG A 98 -0.94 6.65 5.60
N SER A 99 0.31 6.83 5.20
CA SER A 99 1.22 5.75 4.84
C SER A 99 2.15 5.43 6.01
N TYR A 100 2.31 4.14 6.31
CA TYR A 100 3.13 3.70 7.43
C TYR A 100 4.53 3.25 7.00
N ILE A 101 4.76 3.09 5.69
CA ILE A 101 6.07 2.80 5.09
C ILE A 101 6.32 3.79 3.94
N PRO A 102 6.48 5.10 4.24
CA PRO A 102 6.45 6.17 3.24
C PRO A 102 7.69 6.20 2.33
N TYR A 103 8.76 5.57 2.71
CA TYR A 103 9.98 5.50 1.91
C TYR A 103 9.91 4.49 0.76
N ARG A 104 8.89 3.63 0.71
CA ARG A 104 8.63 2.73 -0.42
C ARG A 104 7.77 3.44 -1.47
N GLN A 105 7.97 3.05 -2.74
CA GLN A 105 7.20 3.56 -3.86
C GLN A 105 5.84 2.85 -3.95
N PHE A 106 4.79 3.56 -4.40
CA PHE A 106 3.49 2.93 -4.67
C PHE A 106 3.49 2.11 -5.95
N ALA A 107 4.23 2.56 -6.98
CA ALA A 107 4.30 1.89 -8.27
C ALA A 107 5.39 0.81 -8.30
N LEU A 108 5.35 -0.14 -7.35
CA LEU A 108 6.17 -1.34 -7.41
C LEU A 108 5.57 -2.32 -8.42
N ARG A 109 6.42 -2.84 -9.31
CA ARG A 109 5.97 -3.71 -10.37
C ARG A 109 5.50 -5.05 -9.84
N ASN A 110 4.41 -5.52 -10.42
CA ASN A 110 3.90 -6.85 -10.20
C ASN A 110 3.27 -7.37 -11.51
N TYR A 111 3.33 -8.65 -11.72
CA TYR A 111 2.89 -9.28 -12.96
C TYR A 111 1.44 -8.95 -13.33
N TYR A 112 0.55 -8.89 -12.35
CA TYR A 112 -0.88 -8.68 -12.59
C TYR A 112 -1.19 -7.25 -13.09
N GLN A 113 -0.73 -6.23 -12.37
CA GLN A 113 -1.00 -4.84 -12.75
C GLN A 113 -0.19 -4.42 -13.97
N TRP A 114 1.08 -4.81 -14.04
CA TRP A 114 1.96 -4.46 -15.16
C TRP A 114 1.71 -5.34 -16.41
N GLY A 115 0.88 -6.36 -16.33
CA GLY A 115 0.29 -7.03 -17.49
C GLY A 115 -0.68 -6.15 -18.28
N MET A 116 -1.16 -5.02 -17.70
CA MET A 116 -2.05 -4.08 -18.38
C MET A 116 -1.27 -3.11 -19.28
N PRO A 117 -1.62 -2.98 -20.58
CA PRO A 117 -0.92 -2.10 -21.52
C PRO A 117 -0.80 -0.63 -21.05
N SER A 118 -1.79 -0.12 -20.32
CA SER A 118 -1.74 1.24 -19.77
C SER A 118 -0.60 1.43 -18.78
N ASN A 119 -0.37 0.46 -17.89
CA ASN A 119 0.72 0.51 -16.93
C ASN A 119 2.08 0.34 -17.61
N GLN A 120 2.17 -0.47 -18.65
CA GLN A 120 3.38 -0.64 -19.43
C GLN A 120 3.81 0.66 -20.13
N VAL A 121 2.85 1.34 -20.79
CA VAL A 121 3.10 2.64 -21.45
C VAL A 121 3.48 3.70 -20.42
N TRP A 122 2.83 3.70 -19.26
CA TRP A 122 3.14 4.64 -18.18
C TRP A 122 4.55 4.42 -17.63
N ASP A 123 4.92 3.18 -17.34
CA ASP A 123 6.24 2.80 -16.85
C ASP A 123 7.35 3.19 -17.86
N GLU A 124 7.16 2.87 -19.16
CA GLU A 124 8.09 3.25 -20.23
C GLU A 124 8.27 4.77 -20.33
N LEU A 125 7.16 5.51 -20.21
CA LEU A 125 7.18 6.98 -20.27
C LEU A 125 8.02 7.56 -19.13
N ILE A 126 7.81 7.07 -17.90
CA ILE A 126 8.55 7.54 -16.72
C ILE A 126 10.04 7.17 -16.81
N LEU A 127 10.37 5.95 -17.23
CA LEU A 127 11.76 5.52 -17.41
C LEU A 127 12.52 6.37 -18.43
N LYS A 128 11.84 6.85 -19.46
CA LYS A 128 12.41 7.75 -20.47
C LYS A 128 12.45 9.22 -20.03
N GLY A 129 12.04 9.54 -18.80
CA GLY A 129 11.97 10.91 -18.30
C GLY A 129 10.90 11.76 -18.99
N GLY A 130 9.87 11.13 -19.58
CA GLY A 130 8.78 11.80 -20.26
C GLY A 130 7.54 12.02 -19.38
N GLY A 131 6.62 12.83 -19.90
CA GLY A 131 5.33 13.09 -19.25
C GLY A 131 5.35 14.25 -18.25
N ASN A 132 4.18 14.46 -17.61
CA ASN A 132 4.05 15.41 -16.52
C ASN A 132 4.79 14.86 -15.27
N PRO A 133 5.57 15.68 -14.55
CA PRO A 133 6.23 15.28 -13.29
C PRO A 133 5.31 14.60 -12.27
N GLU A 134 4.04 15.00 -12.21
CA GLU A 134 3.03 14.39 -11.35
C GLU A 134 2.81 12.90 -11.64
N TRP A 135 2.96 12.47 -12.88
CA TRP A 135 2.81 11.07 -13.26
C TRP A 135 3.92 10.17 -12.72
N GLY A 136 5.07 10.77 -12.37
CA GLY A 136 6.20 10.08 -11.76
C GLY A 136 6.10 9.93 -10.24
N GLN A 137 5.19 10.63 -9.57
CA GLN A 137 5.08 10.59 -8.10
C GLN A 137 4.91 9.17 -7.53
N PRO A 138 4.08 8.26 -8.09
CA PRO A 138 3.95 6.91 -7.56
C PRO A 138 5.23 6.06 -7.60
N PHE A 139 6.20 6.45 -8.45
CA PHE A 139 7.52 5.79 -8.55
C PHE A 139 8.55 6.35 -7.56
N GLN A 140 8.16 7.30 -6.73
CA GLN A 140 9.02 7.92 -5.73
C GLN A 140 8.55 7.61 -4.30
N SER A 141 9.40 7.88 -3.31
CA SER A 141 8.97 7.95 -1.92
C SER A 141 7.94 9.04 -1.76
N HIS A 142 7.01 8.87 -0.84
CA HIS A 142 5.88 9.78 -0.65
C HIS A 142 5.81 10.25 0.81
N PRO A 143 5.08 11.32 1.12
CA PRO A 143 4.86 11.75 2.50
C PRO A 143 4.18 10.67 3.34
N ALA A 144 4.49 10.64 4.64
CA ALA A 144 3.80 9.76 5.58
C ALA A 144 2.33 10.16 5.77
N GLU A 145 2.04 11.44 5.60
CA GLU A 145 0.71 12.03 5.74
C GLU A 145 0.42 12.89 4.53
N MET A 146 -0.80 12.80 4.02
CA MET A 146 -1.31 13.63 2.92
C MET A 146 -2.72 14.07 3.26
N LEU A 147 -3.06 15.31 2.94
CA LEU A 147 -4.39 15.89 3.13
C LEU A 147 -4.85 16.58 1.83
N PHE A 148 -6.07 16.29 1.41
CA PHE A 148 -6.64 16.85 0.18
C PHE A 148 -8.01 17.48 0.45
N ASP A 149 -8.34 18.58 -0.24
CA ASP A 149 -9.69 19.17 -0.30
C ASP A 149 -10.36 18.71 -1.59
N LEU A 150 -11.16 17.64 -1.51
CA LEU A 150 -11.78 16.98 -2.67
C LEU A 150 -12.79 17.87 -3.44
N GLU A 151 -13.23 18.98 -2.86
CA GLU A 151 -14.07 19.96 -3.56
C GLU A 151 -13.25 20.86 -4.49
N LYS A 152 -12.00 21.18 -4.09
CA LYS A 152 -11.09 22.05 -4.85
C LYS A 152 -10.12 21.25 -5.73
N ASP A 153 -9.78 20.06 -5.29
CA ASP A 153 -8.78 19.17 -5.87
C ASP A 153 -9.31 17.72 -5.92
N PRO A 154 -10.27 17.43 -6.81
CA PRO A 154 -10.87 16.10 -6.91
C PRO A 154 -9.92 15.03 -7.41
N ASP A 155 -8.80 15.40 -8.02
CA ASP A 155 -7.76 14.50 -8.52
C ASP A 155 -6.62 14.27 -7.50
N GLU A 156 -6.68 14.94 -6.33
CA GLU A 156 -5.75 14.75 -5.20
C GLU A 156 -4.27 14.99 -5.60
N LEU A 157 -4.01 16.09 -6.31
CA LEU A 157 -2.70 16.48 -6.80
C LEU A 157 -1.94 17.40 -5.83
N HIS A 158 -2.67 18.13 -4.96
CA HIS A 158 -2.13 19.19 -4.11
C HIS A 158 -2.25 18.80 -2.63
N ASP A 159 -1.16 18.28 -2.08
CA ASP A 159 -1.09 17.90 -0.68
C ASP A 159 -1.09 19.14 0.24
N LEU A 160 -2.08 19.23 1.11
CA LEU A 160 -2.28 20.31 2.09
C LEU A 160 -1.70 19.99 3.48
N SER A 161 -1.08 18.82 3.67
CA SER A 161 -0.61 18.37 5.00
C SER A 161 0.47 19.27 5.61
N GLY A 162 1.22 20.00 4.77
CA GLY A 162 2.22 20.97 5.20
C GLY A 162 1.73 22.43 5.27
N VAL A 163 0.44 22.69 4.99
CA VAL A 163 -0.12 24.05 4.94
C VAL A 163 -0.76 24.40 6.27
N SER A 164 -0.23 25.43 6.94
CA SER A 164 -0.62 25.83 8.30
C SER A 164 -2.10 26.14 8.47
N GLU A 165 -2.77 26.67 7.44
CA GLU A 165 -4.21 26.95 7.44
C GLU A 165 -5.04 25.68 7.68
N TYR A 166 -4.55 24.52 7.24
CA TYR A 166 -5.24 23.23 7.34
C TYR A 166 -4.81 22.36 8.53
N GLU A 167 -3.93 22.85 9.40
CA GLU A 167 -3.41 22.08 10.55
C GLU A 167 -4.54 21.58 11.47
N GLY A 168 -5.58 22.37 11.69
CA GLY A 168 -6.74 21.96 12.49
C GLY A 168 -7.52 20.82 11.85
N VAL A 169 -7.66 20.83 10.51
CA VAL A 169 -8.32 19.75 9.76
C VAL A 169 -7.45 18.50 9.80
N LEU A 170 -6.14 18.63 9.56
CA LEU A 170 -5.18 17.55 9.60
C LEU A 170 -5.20 16.85 10.97
N CYS A 171 -5.16 17.61 12.06
CA CYS A 171 -5.22 17.10 13.42
C CYS A 171 -6.53 16.32 13.69
N LYS A 172 -7.68 16.89 13.31
CA LYS A 172 -8.99 16.22 13.43
C LYS A 172 -9.02 14.89 12.69
N MET A 173 -8.57 14.86 11.44
CA MET A 173 -8.56 13.65 10.62
C MET A 173 -7.60 12.59 11.14
N ARG A 174 -6.40 13.00 11.58
CA ARG A 174 -5.41 12.12 12.22
C ARG A 174 -5.98 11.46 13.49
N GLN A 175 -6.62 12.23 14.35
CA GLN A 175 -7.25 11.71 15.57
C GLN A 175 -8.39 10.75 15.26
N ALA A 176 -9.25 11.08 14.30
CA ALA A 176 -10.33 10.21 13.89
C ALA A 176 -9.84 8.87 13.34
N LEU A 177 -8.79 8.89 12.51
CA LEU A 177 -8.18 7.67 11.98
C LEU A 177 -7.55 6.81 13.09
N SER A 178 -6.77 7.42 14.00
CA SER A 178 -6.15 6.74 15.14
C SER A 178 -7.20 6.09 16.05
N ALA A 179 -8.28 6.81 16.36
CA ALA A 179 -9.39 6.28 17.14
C ALA A 179 -10.06 5.09 16.44
N HIS A 180 -10.29 5.18 15.13
CA HIS A 180 -10.89 4.10 14.34
C HIS A 180 -10.04 2.83 14.36
N ILE A 181 -8.74 2.94 14.14
CA ILE A 181 -7.77 1.82 14.18
C ILE A 181 -7.90 1.07 15.53
N ARG A 182 -7.95 1.80 16.63
CA ARG A 182 -8.04 1.21 17.99
C ARG A 182 -9.39 0.56 18.25
N VAL A 183 -10.48 1.23 17.91
CA VAL A 183 -11.86 0.73 18.14
C VAL A 183 -12.16 -0.51 17.29
N THR A 184 -11.65 -0.56 16.08
CA THR A 184 -11.89 -1.70 15.17
C THR A 184 -10.90 -2.85 15.37
N THR A 185 -9.90 -2.69 16.24
CA THR A 185 -8.82 -3.68 16.41
C THR A 185 -8.19 -3.99 15.05
N ASP A 186 -7.63 -2.96 14.39
CA ASP A 186 -7.10 -3.09 13.04
C ASP A 186 -5.86 -4.02 13.00
N LEU A 187 -6.05 -5.23 12.53
CA LEU A 187 -4.99 -6.24 12.41
C LEU A 187 -4.16 -6.11 11.13
N GLY A 188 -4.41 -5.09 10.31
CA GLY A 188 -3.67 -4.87 9.06
C GLY A 188 -2.21 -4.43 9.24
N PHE A 189 -1.76 -4.22 10.47
CA PHE A 189 -0.37 -3.94 10.83
C PHE A 189 0.43 -5.18 11.23
N PHE A 190 -0.24 -6.33 11.34
CA PHE A 190 0.42 -7.62 11.50
C PHE A 190 1.02 -8.08 10.18
N LEU A 191 2.13 -8.80 10.26
CA LEU A 191 2.80 -9.34 9.08
C LEU A 191 1.90 -10.32 8.31
N PRO A 192 2.01 -10.41 6.99
CA PRO A 192 1.12 -11.24 6.19
C PRO A 192 1.07 -12.71 6.62
N ASP A 193 2.21 -13.29 7.03
CA ASP A 193 2.27 -14.68 7.50
C ASP A 193 1.57 -14.90 8.84
N SER A 194 1.40 -13.84 9.63
CA SER A 194 0.66 -13.89 10.91
C SER A 194 -0.86 -13.78 10.71
N ARG A 195 -1.31 -13.35 9.51
CA ARG A 195 -2.71 -13.05 9.22
C ARG A 195 -3.41 -14.21 8.52
N ILE A 196 -3.78 -15.23 9.28
CA ILE A 196 -4.55 -16.37 8.76
C ILE A 196 -5.99 -16.26 9.23
N GLY A 197 -6.81 -15.46 8.51
CA GLY A 197 -8.24 -15.34 8.72
C GLY A 197 -8.64 -14.98 10.16
N HIS A 198 -9.67 -15.65 10.69
CA HIS A 198 -10.16 -15.45 12.04
C HIS A 198 -9.19 -15.92 13.14
N ILE A 199 -8.22 -16.75 12.80
CA ILE A 199 -7.25 -17.31 13.76
C ILE A 199 -6.42 -16.19 14.39
N LEU A 200 -5.97 -15.21 13.62
CA LEU A 200 -5.21 -14.09 14.18
C LEU A 200 -6.04 -13.27 15.18
N TYR A 201 -7.29 -12.96 14.86
CA TYR A 201 -8.16 -12.19 15.76
C TYR A 201 -8.34 -12.89 17.10
N GLU A 202 -8.65 -14.19 17.08
CA GLU A 202 -8.79 -15.00 18.30
C GLU A 202 -7.48 -15.10 19.07
N LYS A 203 -6.35 -15.32 18.38
CA LYS A 203 -5.02 -15.38 18.99
C LYS A 203 -4.68 -14.06 19.70
N VAL A 204 -4.82 -12.93 19.03
CA VAL A 204 -4.55 -11.61 19.60
C VAL A 204 -5.39 -11.34 20.84
N ARG A 205 -6.66 -11.75 20.81
CA ARG A 205 -7.59 -11.59 21.92
C ARG A 205 -7.25 -12.50 23.11
N GLN A 206 -6.92 -13.78 22.84
CA GLN A 206 -6.60 -14.76 23.86
C GLN A 206 -5.25 -14.53 24.53
N GLU A 207 -4.23 -14.21 23.74
CA GLU A 207 -2.86 -13.97 24.19
C GLU A 207 -2.67 -12.59 24.82
N ARG A 208 -3.70 -11.73 24.83
CA ARG A 208 -3.62 -10.34 25.30
C ARG A 208 -2.47 -9.58 24.66
N TYR A 209 -2.36 -9.69 23.33
CA TYR A 209 -1.33 -9.01 22.57
C TYR A 209 -1.30 -7.50 22.90
N PRO A 210 -0.12 -6.89 23.09
CA PRO A 210 0.00 -5.47 23.46
C PRO A 210 -0.31 -4.54 22.28
N LEU A 211 -1.58 -4.49 21.87
CA LEU A 211 -2.02 -3.72 20.70
C LEU A 211 -1.83 -2.22 20.86
N ALA A 212 -1.94 -1.70 22.08
CA ALA A 212 -1.76 -0.28 22.34
C ALA A 212 -0.33 0.17 22.03
N GLU A 213 0.63 -0.64 22.45
CA GLU A 213 2.06 -0.42 22.20
C GLU A 213 2.41 -0.59 20.71
N LEU A 214 1.84 -1.63 20.07
CA LEU A 214 2.01 -1.82 18.62
C LEU A 214 1.49 -0.63 17.83
N TYR A 215 0.26 -0.18 18.11
CA TYR A 215 -0.30 0.97 17.40
C TYR A 215 0.46 2.26 17.68
N ALA A 216 0.94 2.47 18.91
CA ALA A 216 1.79 3.61 19.25
C ALA A 216 3.08 3.61 18.41
N LEU A 217 3.78 2.47 18.34
CA LEU A 217 4.98 2.32 17.53
C LEU A 217 4.69 2.57 16.04
N VAL A 218 3.66 1.93 15.49
CA VAL A 218 3.25 2.08 14.08
C VAL A 218 2.94 3.53 13.72
N GLU A 219 2.24 4.25 14.60
CA GLU A 219 1.92 5.67 14.39
C GLU A 219 3.17 6.56 14.37
N MET A 220 4.22 6.21 15.13
CA MET A 220 5.45 6.99 15.21
C MET A 220 6.42 6.74 14.06
N VAL A 221 6.56 5.48 13.59
CA VAL A 221 7.64 5.12 12.67
C VAL A 221 7.56 5.78 11.31
N GLY A 222 6.36 6.04 10.78
CA GLY A 222 6.18 6.72 9.49
C GLY A 222 6.68 8.16 9.47
N THR A 223 6.68 8.83 10.63
CA THR A 223 7.19 10.20 10.85
C THR A 223 8.43 10.22 11.73
N ALA A 224 9.12 9.09 11.88
CA ALA A 224 10.26 8.97 12.80
C ALA A 224 11.33 10.03 12.55
N THR A 225 11.78 10.63 13.65
CA THR A 225 12.97 11.48 13.76
C THR A 225 14.04 10.76 14.58
N ILE A 226 15.24 11.33 14.68
CA ILE A 226 16.36 10.73 15.41
C ILE A 226 16.05 10.49 16.90
N ASP A 227 15.16 11.28 17.47
CA ASP A 227 14.75 11.17 18.89
C ASP A 227 13.99 9.87 19.17
N LEU A 228 13.50 9.19 18.12
CA LEU A 228 12.82 7.91 18.26
C LEU A 228 13.79 6.71 18.42
N LEU A 229 15.10 6.91 18.21
CA LEU A 229 16.08 5.82 18.26
C LEU A 229 15.99 4.94 19.51
N PRO A 230 15.84 5.44 20.75
CA PRO A 230 15.71 4.57 21.92
C PRO A 230 14.51 3.62 21.83
N VAL A 231 13.37 4.10 21.31
CA VAL A 231 12.16 3.27 21.12
C VAL A 231 12.39 2.23 20.02
N LEU A 232 13.08 2.61 18.94
CA LEU A 232 13.42 1.68 17.85
C LEU A 232 14.41 0.60 18.31
N GLU A 233 15.39 0.93 19.15
CA GLU A 233 16.34 -0.03 19.74
C GLU A 233 15.63 -1.07 20.60
N GLU A 234 14.68 -0.65 21.44
CA GLU A 234 13.84 -1.56 22.21
C GLU A 234 12.99 -2.43 21.27
N ALA A 235 12.34 -1.84 20.29
CA ALA A 235 11.45 -2.53 19.36
C ALA A 235 12.16 -3.63 18.57
N ILE A 236 13.36 -3.39 18.02
CA ILE A 236 14.11 -4.38 17.22
C ILE A 236 14.62 -5.56 18.05
N THR A 237 14.63 -5.47 19.38
CA THR A 237 15.03 -6.55 20.29
C THR A 237 13.84 -7.26 20.91
N SER A 238 12.61 -6.85 20.59
CA SER A 238 11.39 -7.44 21.12
C SER A 238 11.23 -8.93 20.74
N SER A 239 10.64 -9.70 21.63
CA SER A 239 10.23 -11.08 21.35
C SER A 239 9.09 -11.16 20.32
N LEU A 240 8.29 -10.08 20.17
CA LEU A 240 7.15 -10.00 19.27
C LEU A 240 7.61 -9.62 17.85
N PRO A 241 7.31 -10.42 16.82
CA PRO A 241 7.79 -10.18 15.47
C PRO A 241 7.26 -8.87 14.88
N GLU A 242 6.03 -8.47 15.17
CA GLU A 242 5.48 -7.21 14.69
C GLU A 242 6.22 -6.00 15.27
N MET A 243 6.58 -6.04 16.55
CA MET A 243 7.38 -4.98 17.16
C MET A 243 8.76 -4.88 16.51
N ARG A 244 9.44 -6.02 16.28
CA ARG A 244 10.73 -6.02 15.57
C ARG A 244 10.60 -5.44 14.17
N PHE A 245 9.58 -5.87 13.42
CA PHE A 245 9.35 -5.37 12.06
C PHE A 245 9.17 -3.84 12.04
N TRP A 246 8.29 -3.30 12.87
CA TRP A 246 8.04 -1.86 12.89
C TRP A 246 9.23 -1.07 13.42
N GLY A 247 10.00 -1.62 14.35
CA GLY A 247 11.29 -1.06 14.76
C GLY A 247 12.26 -0.96 13.58
N VAL A 248 12.37 -2.02 12.76
CA VAL A 248 13.19 -2.02 11.54
C VAL A 248 12.69 -1.01 10.51
N VAL A 249 11.37 -0.87 10.34
CA VAL A 249 10.76 0.16 9.46
C VAL A 249 11.21 1.57 9.86
N GLY A 250 11.22 1.87 11.17
CA GLY A 250 11.76 3.15 11.67
C GLY A 250 13.24 3.36 11.33
N TYR A 251 14.06 2.34 11.51
CA TYR A 251 15.47 2.37 11.09
C TYR A 251 15.64 2.55 9.60
N ALA A 252 14.88 1.84 8.79
CA ALA A 252 14.95 1.92 7.32
C ALA A 252 14.63 3.33 6.82
N LYS A 253 13.60 3.97 7.39
CA LYS A 253 13.27 5.37 7.11
C LYS A 253 14.42 6.32 7.45
N LEU A 254 14.91 6.26 8.69
CA LEU A 254 16.01 7.14 9.15
C LEU A 254 17.30 6.93 8.34
N ALA A 255 17.59 5.69 7.96
CA ALA A 255 18.75 5.33 7.14
C ALA A 255 18.63 5.90 5.73
N LYS A 256 17.49 5.68 5.06
CA LYS A 256 17.23 6.20 3.71
C LYS A 256 17.26 7.73 3.65
N GLU A 257 16.73 8.38 4.67
CA GLU A 257 16.78 9.85 4.81
C GLU A 257 18.15 10.37 5.28
N LYS A 258 19.15 9.49 5.43
CA LYS A 258 20.53 9.84 5.87
C LYS A 258 20.58 10.50 7.24
N ARG A 259 19.57 10.28 8.08
CA ARG A 259 19.48 10.81 9.45
C ARG A 259 20.38 10.06 10.42
N ILE A 260 20.66 8.80 10.11
CA ILE A 260 21.57 7.92 10.84
C ILE A 260 22.59 7.30 9.87
N ARG A 261 23.78 6.97 10.39
CA ARG A 261 24.86 6.35 9.60
C ARG A 261 25.42 5.08 10.26
N THR A 262 25.11 4.89 11.54
CA THR A 262 25.57 3.75 12.32
C THR A 262 24.58 2.60 12.20
N CYS A 263 25.08 1.40 11.88
CA CYS A 263 24.29 0.17 11.86
C CYS A 263 24.42 -0.53 13.21
N PRO A 264 23.38 -0.55 14.07
CA PRO A 264 23.41 -1.27 15.33
C PRO A 264 23.58 -2.77 15.10
N GLN A 265 24.29 -3.45 16.00
CA GLN A 265 24.52 -4.89 15.90
C GLN A 265 23.19 -5.69 15.96
N ALA A 266 22.24 -5.23 16.77
CA ALA A 266 20.91 -5.84 16.85
C ALA A 266 20.18 -5.76 15.50
N LEU A 267 20.20 -4.60 14.82
CA LEU A 267 19.61 -4.46 13.47
C LEU A 267 20.31 -5.37 12.44
N LEU A 268 21.66 -5.42 12.51
CA LEU A 268 22.45 -6.29 11.63
C LEU A 268 22.11 -7.77 11.81
N ALA A 269 21.78 -8.21 13.02
CA ALA A 269 21.41 -9.59 13.31
C ALA A 269 20.04 -9.96 12.70
N LEU A 270 19.12 -9.00 12.56
CA LEU A 270 17.77 -9.23 12.06
C LEU A 270 17.71 -9.61 10.57
N ILE A 271 18.78 -9.46 9.80
CA ILE A 271 18.82 -10.02 8.43
C ILE A 271 18.69 -11.55 8.43
N TYR A 272 18.91 -12.20 9.57
CA TYR A 272 18.77 -13.65 9.78
C TYR A 272 17.51 -14.00 10.59
N ASP A 273 16.59 -13.03 10.80
CA ASP A 273 15.31 -13.31 11.47
C ASP A 273 14.57 -14.42 10.72
N THR A 274 13.88 -15.27 11.47
CA THR A 274 13.08 -16.37 10.91
C THR A 274 11.89 -15.88 10.11
N ASN A 275 11.41 -14.68 10.41
CA ASN A 275 10.33 -14.04 9.63
C ASN A 275 10.94 -13.34 8.40
N PRO A 276 10.53 -13.72 7.17
CA PRO A 276 11.12 -13.22 5.94
C PRO A 276 10.88 -11.73 5.71
N TYR A 277 9.78 -11.15 6.23
CA TYR A 277 9.51 -9.73 6.13
C TYR A 277 10.47 -8.92 7.00
N ILE A 278 10.76 -9.39 8.22
CA ILE A 278 11.73 -8.74 9.11
C ILE A 278 13.13 -8.83 8.49
N ALA A 279 13.53 -10.01 8.05
CA ALA A 279 14.84 -10.22 7.44
C ALA A 279 15.06 -9.36 6.19
N SER A 280 14.04 -9.26 5.32
CA SER A 280 14.09 -8.44 4.12
C SER A 280 14.13 -6.95 4.43
N GLU A 281 13.33 -6.48 5.38
CA GLU A 281 13.30 -5.08 5.78
C GLU A 281 14.61 -4.66 6.48
N ALA A 282 15.17 -5.54 7.31
CA ALA A 282 16.48 -5.32 7.92
C ALA A 282 17.60 -5.26 6.85
N ALA A 283 17.57 -6.14 5.86
CA ALA A 283 18.50 -6.13 4.75
C ALA A 283 18.40 -4.84 3.92
N TYR A 284 17.19 -4.35 3.68
CA TYR A 284 16.95 -3.05 3.06
C TYR A 284 17.55 -1.91 3.90
N ALA A 285 17.27 -1.86 5.20
CA ALA A 285 17.74 -0.81 6.10
C ALA A 285 19.27 -0.75 6.18
N ILE A 286 19.95 -1.90 6.36
CA ILE A 286 21.41 -1.93 6.47
C ILE A 286 22.13 -1.58 5.17
N SER A 287 21.46 -1.74 4.01
CA SER A 287 22.02 -1.32 2.73
C SER A 287 22.26 0.20 2.72
N TYR A 288 21.35 1.00 3.28
CA TYR A 288 21.56 2.44 3.44
C TYR A 288 22.54 2.82 4.56
N LEU A 289 22.90 1.87 5.43
CA LEU A 289 23.86 2.07 6.52
C LEU A 289 25.28 1.57 6.17
N GLY A 290 25.63 1.55 4.89
CA GLY A 290 26.95 1.17 4.41
C GLY A 290 27.24 -0.33 4.44
N ARG A 291 26.22 -1.15 4.66
CA ARG A 291 26.32 -2.62 4.61
C ARG A 291 25.66 -3.21 3.35
N TYR A 292 25.72 -2.46 2.23
CA TYR A 292 25.03 -2.77 0.98
C TYR A 292 25.34 -4.16 0.44
N GLN A 293 26.61 -4.59 0.40
CA GLN A 293 26.97 -5.94 -0.05
C GLN A 293 26.18 -7.02 0.72
N LYS A 294 26.20 -6.95 2.06
CA LYS A 294 25.54 -7.92 2.92
C LYS A 294 24.02 -7.86 2.80
N GLY A 295 23.46 -6.65 2.72
CA GLY A 295 22.03 -6.43 2.52
C GLY A 295 21.54 -7.00 1.20
N ILE A 296 22.18 -6.65 0.09
CA ILE A 296 21.79 -7.10 -1.25
C ILE A 296 21.94 -8.63 -1.39
N THR A 297 23.06 -9.21 -0.92
CA THR A 297 23.23 -10.66 -0.90
C THR A 297 22.08 -11.34 -0.15
N ARG A 298 21.65 -10.78 0.99
CA ARG A 298 20.55 -11.34 1.77
C ARG A 298 19.20 -11.26 1.04
N LEU A 299 18.96 -10.20 0.28
CA LEU A 299 17.73 -10.04 -0.52
C LEU A 299 17.66 -11.02 -1.69
N LEU A 300 18.81 -11.34 -2.29
CA LEU A 300 18.92 -12.30 -3.39
C LEU A 300 18.87 -13.76 -2.92
N THR A 301 19.32 -14.04 -1.70
CA THR A 301 19.40 -15.41 -1.13
C THR A 301 18.40 -15.62 0.01
N PRO A 302 17.12 -15.84 -0.29
CA PRO A 302 16.11 -16.07 0.73
C PRO A 302 16.30 -17.40 1.44
N THR A 303 15.92 -17.47 2.71
CA THR A 303 16.01 -18.69 3.52
C THR A 303 15.12 -19.82 2.99
N LEU A 304 13.99 -19.46 2.34
CA LEU A 304 13.05 -20.38 1.72
C LEU A 304 12.70 -19.87 0.33
N GLU A 305 12.66 -20.76 -0.65
CA GLU A 305 12.37 -20.42 -2.04
C GLU A 305 11.04 -19.66 -2.23
N LYS A 306 10.01 -20.09 -1.49
CA LYS A 306 8.70 -19.41 -1.46
C LYS A 306 8.73 -17.95 -0.96
N ASN A 307 9.82 -17.53 -0.29
CA ASN A 307 9.97 -16.19 0.25
C ASN A 307 10.84 -15.27 -0.66
N ARG A 308 11.30 -15.80 -1.79
CA ARG A 308 12.17 -15.08 -2.73
C ARG A 308 11.58 -13.76 -3.18
N LYS A 309 10.28 -13.73 -3.47
CA LYS A 309 9.55 -12.51 -3.87
C LYS A 309 9.60 -11.38 -2.82
N ILE A 310 9.71 -11.70 -1.53
CA ILE A 310 9.78 -10.69 -0.47
C ILE A 310 11.13 -9.96 -0.54
N GLY A 311 12.23 -10.70 -0.73
CA GLY A 311 13.55 -10.12 -0.94
C GLY A 311 13.64 -9.29 -2.22
N TYR A 312 13.15 -9.81 -3.34
CA TYR A 312 13.13 -9.09 -4.62
C TYR A 312 12.28 -7.83 -4.57
N SER A 313 11.17 -7.82 -3.82
CA SER A 313 10.38 -6.61 -3.58
C SER A 313 11.21 -5.49 -2.93
N SER A 314 11.99 -5.81 -1.92
CA SER A 314 12.88 -4.83 -1.27
C SER A 314 14.05 -4.43 -2.17
N LEU A 315 14.57 -5.36 -2.97
CA LEU A 315 15.64 -5.07 -3.94
C LEU A 315 15.14 -4.19 -5.10
N GLU A 316 13.90 -4.37 -5.54
CA GLU A 316 13.27 -3.47 -6.52
C GLU A 316 13.20 -2.04 -5.97
N CYS A 317 12.75 -1.87 -4.71
CA CYS A 317 12.76 -0.56 -4.05
C CYS A 317 14.16 0.08 -4.01
N LEU A 318 15.21 -0.71 -3.75
CA LEU A 318 16.59 -0.23 -3.80
C LEU A 318 17.00 0.17 -5.23
N SER A 319 16.61 -0.60 -6.24
CA SER A 319 16.98 -0.35 -7.64
C SER A 319 16.31 0.90 -8.24
N LEU A 320 15.19 1.34 -7.67
CA LEU A 320 14.54 2.61 -8.03
C LEU A 320 15.31 3.83 -7.49
N ASP A 321 16.14 3.65 -6.47
CA ASP A 321 16.98 4.71 -5.93
C ASP A 321 18.29 4.81 -6.74
N PRO A 322 18.56 5.95 -7.43
CA PRO A 322 19.76 6.11 -8.24
C PRO A 322 21.05 5.87 -7.47
N GLU A 323 21.13 6.26 -6.18
CA GLU A 323 22.34 6.09 -5.35
C GLU A 323 22.62 4.61 -5.06
N MET A 324 21.57 3.77 -5.00
CA MET A 324 21.72 2.36 -4.68
C MET A 324 22.06 1.48 -5.89
N ARG A 325 21.80 1.95 -7.12
CA ARG A 325 22.01 1.18 -8.36
C ARG A 325 23.44 0.67 -8.51
N GLU A 326 24.43 1.52 -8.22
CA GLU A 326 25.84 1.15 -8.34
C GLU A 326 26.22 0.00 -7.42
N TYR A 327 25.61 -0.10 -6.25
CA TYR A 327 25.84 -1.20 -5.30
C TYR A 327 25.10 -2.49 -5.70
N ILE A 328 24.10 -2.42 -6.57
CA ILE A 328 23.37 -3.57 -7.11
C ILE A 328 24.07 -4.12 -8.37
N ARG A 329 24.78 -3.30 -9.15
CA ARG A 329 25.46 -3.71 -10.40
C ARG A 329 26.34 -4.95 -10.28
N PRO A 330 27.11 -5.16 -9.20
CA PRO A 330 27.90 -6.38 -9.02
C PRO A 330 27.10 -7.68 -9.05
N PHE A 331 25.77 -7.61 -8.81
CA PHE A 331 24.87 -8.75 -8.73
C PHE A 331 24.03 -8.95 -10.02
N ILE A 332 24.37 -8.26 -11.11
CA ILE A 332 23.71 -8.41 -12.42
C ILE A 332 23.72 -9.86 -12.91
N PRO A 333 24.82 -10.63 -12.79
CA PRO A 333 24.83 -12.03 -13.22
C PRO A 333 23.75 -12.87 -12.52
N GLU A 334 23.62 -12.75 -11.21
CA GLU A 334 22.61 -13.46 -10.40
C GLU A 334 21.19 -13.02 -10.76
N LEU A 335 21.00 -11.72 -11.05
CA LEU A 335 19.70 -11.19 -11.50
C LEU A 335 19.32 -11.71 -12.89
N LYS A 336 20.27 -11.83 -13.82
CA LYS A 336 20.04 -12.41 -15.15
C LYS A 336 19.69 -13.90 -15.06
N GLU A 337 20.41 -14.65 -14.25
CA GLU A 337 20.07 -16.05 -13.97
C GLU A 337 18.67 -16.19 -13.39
N ALA A 338 18.32 -15.35 -12.39
CA ALA A 338 16.99 -15.35 -11.79
C ALA A 338 15.88 -14.96 -12.80
N ALA A 339 16.15 -14.00 -13.69
CA ALA A 339 15.22 -13.59 -14.73
C ALA A 339 14.93 -14.69 -15.77
N GLU A 340 15.87 -15.59 -15.99
CA GLU A 340 15.75 -16.70 -16.94
C GLU A 340 15.16 -17.97 -16.30
N THR A 341 15.54 -18.26 -15.05
CA THR A 341 15.26 -19.55 -14.39
C THR A 341 14.02 -19.53 -13.51
N LEU A 342 13.65 -18.37 -12.96
CA LEU A 342 12.51 -18.27 -12.05
C LEU A 342 11.17 -18.14 -12.81
N PRO A 343 10.09 -18.76 -12.29
CA PRO A 343 8.79 -18.72 -12.93
C PRO A 343 8.22 -17.31 -13.09
N HIS A 344 7.42 -17.12 -14.14
CA HIS A 344 6.70 -15.86 -14.48
C HIS A 344 5.19 -15.97 -14.24
N VAL A 345 4.73 -16.92 -13.42
CA VAL A 345 3.32 -17.24 -13.22
C VAL A 345 2.74 -16.53 -11.99
N GLU A 346 1.42 -16.31 -11.99
CA GLU A 346 0.62 -15.49 -11.08
C GLU A 346 0.96 -15.55 -9.57
N ASN A 347 1.59 -16.61 -9.08
CA ASN A 347 1.92 -16.75 -7.65
C ASN A 347 3.41 -16.69 -7.34
N GLU A 348 4.27 -16.55 -8.34
CA GLU A 348 5.72 -16.57 -8.19
C GLU A 348 6.39 -15.48 -9.05
N ASP A 349 6.18 -14.22 -8.68
CA ASP A 349 6.65 -13.04 -9.44
C ASP A 349 8.16 -12.77 -9.34
N ALA A 350 8.95 -13.65 -8.71
CA ALA A 350 10.36 -13.38 -8.48
C ALA A 350 11.16 -13.16 -9.78
N GLY A 351 10.87 -13.94 -10.82
CA GLY A 351 11.49 -13.76 -12.14
C GLY A 351 11.10 -12.46 -12.82
N PHE A 352 9.82 -12.07 -12.71
CA PHE A 352 9.34 -10.77 -13.19
C PHE A 352 9.99 -9.61 -12.44
N MET A 353 10.12 -9.70 -11.11
CA MET A 353 10.80 -8.69 -10.31
C MET A 353 12.29 -8.59 -10.65
N ALA A 354 12.99 -9.71 -10.87
CA ALA A 354 14.39 -9.71 -11.31
C ALA A 354 14.55 -8.95 -12.63
N ARG A 355 13.66 -9.17 -13.60
CA ARG A 355 13.62 -8.40 -14.86
C ARG A 355 13.36 -6.93 -14.62
N GLY A 356 12.39 -6.57 -13.74
CA GLY A 356 12.10 -5.18 -13.36
C GLY A 356 13.31 -4.47 -12.75
N ILE A 357 14.09 -5.17 -11.93
CA ILE A 357 15.35 -4.65 -11.38
C ILE A 357 16.36 -4.43 -12.50
N LEU A 358 16.54 -5.36 -13.44
CA LEU A 358 17.43 -5.21 -14.59
C LEU A 358 17.03 -4.02 -15.48
N VAL A 359 15.72 -3.78 -15.67
CA VAL A 359 15.21 -2.60 -16.36
C VAL A 359 15.60 -1.31 -15.61
N ASN A 360 15.47 -1.27 -14.30
CA ASN A 360 15.87 -0.10 -13.48
C ASN A 360 17.37 0.17 -13.55
N LEU A 361 18.19 -0.88 -13.73
CA LEU A 361 19.64 -0.77 -13.90
C LEU A 361 20.07 -0.42 -15.33
N GLY A 362 19.13 -0.41 -16.30
CA GLY A 362 19.42 -0.21 -17.72
C GLY A 362 20.05 -1.42 -18.42
N GLU A 363 19.92 -2.62 -17.85
CA GLU A 363 20.49 -3.88 -18.32
C GLU A 363 19.50 -4.75 -19.12
N MET A 364 18.25 -4.30 -19.21
CA MET A 364 17.17 -4.95 -19.95
C MET A 364 16.24 -3.88 -20.51
N ASP A 365 15.74 -4.08 -21.74
CA ASP A 365 14.71 -3.20 -22.30
C ASP A 365 13.36 -3.53 -21.62
N ILE A 366 12.56 -2.48 -21.39
CA ILE A 366 11.24 -2.64 -20.77
C ILE A 366 10.29 -3.55 -21.58
N LYS A 367 10.49 -3.61 -22.90
CA LYS A 367 9.71 -4.50 -23.77
C LYS A 367 10.01 -5.97 -23.51
N GLU A 368 11.24 -6.29 -23.12
CA GLU A 368 11.63 -7.65 -22.73
C GLU A 368 10.97 -8.07 -21.40
N LEU A 369 10.78 -7.11 -20.49
CA LEU A 369 10.07 -7.36 -19.22
C LEU A 369 8.67 -7.93 -19.45
N TYR A 370 7.93 -7.38 -20.44
CA TYR A 370 6.56 -7.76 -20.72
C TYR A 370 6.43 -8.84 -21.79
N GLY A 371 7.53 -9.19 -22.47
CA GLY A 371 7.52 -9.98 -23.69
C GLY A 371 7.13 -9.11 -24.90
N ALA A 372 8.04 -8.95 -25.84
CA ALA A 372 7.88 -8.03 -26.97
C ALA A 372 6.58 -8.22 -27.76
N GLU A 373 6.16 -9.46 -27.99
CA GLU A 373 4.92 -9.76 -28.72
C GLU A 373 3.66 -9.34 -27.93
N ALA A 374 3.61 -9.60 -26.62
CA ALA A 374 2.48 -9.22 -25.77
C ALA A 374 2.38 -7.70 -25.63
N TYR A 375 3.51 -6.99 -25.52
CA TYR A 375 3.58 -5.55 -25.47
C TYR A 375 3.07 -4.90 -26.78
N GLU A 376 3.54 -5.34 -27.95
CA GLU A 376 3.09 -4.82 -29.24
C GLU A 376 1.61 -5.13 -29.50
N LYS A 377 1.15 -6.31 -29.14
CA LYS A 377 -0.27 -6.69 -29.26
C LYS A 377 -1.16 -5.80 -28.39
N GLY A 378 -0.72 -5.48 -27.19
CA GLY A 378 -1.41 -4.55 -26.28
C GLY A 378 -1.51 -3.14 -26.86
N LEU A 379 -0.42 -2.62 -27.43
CA LEU A 379 -0.41 -1.32 -28.11
C LEU A 379 -1.35 -1.30 -29.33
N LYS A 380 -1.32 -2.32 -30.18
CA LYS A 380 -2.20 -2.43 -31.35
C LYS A 380 -3.68 -2.46 -30.95
N LEU A 381 -4.06 -3.21 -29.89
CA LEU A 381 -5.40 -3.23 -29.34
C LEU A 381 -5.87 -1.85 -28.87
N ASN A 382 -5.01 -1.10 -28.23
CA ASN A 382 -5.31 0.26 -27.76
C ASN A 382 -5.51 1.24 -28.93
N HIS A 383 -4.69 1.16 -29.98
CA HIS A 383 -4.88 1.96 -31.18
C HIS A 383 -6.20 1.65 -31.90
N THR A 384 -6.55 0.37 -32.01
CA THR A 384 -7.82 -0.06 -32.63
C THR A 384 -9.04 0.41 -31.81
N ARG A 385 -8.99 0.31 -30.47
CA ARG A 385 -10.06 0.80 -29.59
C ARG A 385 -10.21 2.33 -29.60
N ARG A 386 -9.12 3.10 -29.66
CA ARG A 386 -9.18 4.56 -29.82
C ARG A 386 -9.85 4.98 -31.13
N ALA A 387 -9.62 4.24 -32.20
CA ALA A 387 -10.29 4.49 -33.49
C ALA A 387 -11.80 4.17 -33.47
N MET A 388 -12.27 3.36 -32.51
CA MET A 388 -13.68 2.95 -32.40
C MET A 388 -14.49 3.77 -31.37
N LEU A 389 -13.86 4.57 -30.52
CA LEU A 389 -14.55 5.44 -29.57
C LEU A 389 -14.67 6.85 -30.17
N PRO A 390 -15.90 7.38 -30.39
CA PRO A 390 -16.05 8.79 -30.72
C PRO A 390 -15.45 9.63 -29.60
N LEU A 391 -14.58 10.57 -29.97
CA LEU A 391 -14.09 11.54 -29.01
C LEU A 391 -15.27 12.30 -28.41
N PRO A 392 -15.36 12.48 -27.10
CA PRO A 392 -16.37 13.35 -26.51
C PRO A 392 -16.16 14.76 -27.06
N ASN A 393 -17.24 15.34 -27.59
CA ASN A 393 -17.33 16.76 -28.00
C ASN A 393 -17.13 17.66 -26.78
#